data_fea4333f86952843295fcae1b531ecf8
#
_entry.id   fea4333f86952843295fcae1b531ecf8
#
_cell.length_a   1.000
_cell.length_b   1.000
_cell.length_c   1.000
_cell.angle_alpha   90.00
_cell.angle_beta   90.00
_cell.angle_gamma   90.00
#
_symmetry.space_group_name_H-M   'P 1'
#
loop_
_entity.id
_entity.type
_entity.pdbx_description
1 polymer ?
#
loop_
_entity_poly.entity_id
_entity_poly.type
_entity_poly.pdbx_seq_one_letter_code
_entity_poly.pdbx_strand_id
1 'polypeptide(L)'
;GGLTSRLHRRLVIEDQVATGVTSSMGPGVRFPAIFAIDATPRSPNTTADIEAAVYAELDSLRRTPPSERELQRIRNQLEAGEIRRLASNFGLAFQLSASASNFGDWRTTFGFTDRLATVEAEDVRRVTERFFTPEHRTVATLVRPDSVAGR
;
A
#
# COMPACT_ATOMS: atom_id res chain seq x y z
N GLY A 1 -3.46 -2.52 -2.97
CA GLY A 1 -2.80 -3.82 -3.06
C GLY A 1 -3.73 -4.88 -3.59
N GLY A 2 -3.22 -5.84 -4.36
CA GLY A 2 -4.00 -6.98 -4.84
C GLY A 2 -4.21 -8.03 -3.74
N LEU A 3 -5.07 -9.04 -4.03
CA LEU A 3 -5.35 -10.20 -3.17
C LEU A 3 -4.08 -10.92 -2.66
N THR A 4 -2.97 -10.73 -3.34
CA THR A 4 -1.67 -11.36 -3.05
C THR A 4 -0.74 -10.49 -2.19
N SER A 5 -1.18 -9.33 -1.71
CA SER A 5 -0.38 -8.55 -0.75
C SER A 5 -0.23 -9.30 0.58
N ARG A 6 0.86 -9.09 1.29
CA ARG A 6 1.10 -9.71 2.60
C ARG A 6 -0.02 -9.39 3.59
N LEU A 7 -0.42 -8.11 3.69
CA LEU A 7 -1.50 -7.67 4.55
C LEU A 7 -2.82 -8.38 4.24
N HIS A 8 -3.20 -8.45 2.95
CA HIS A 8 -4.44 -9.12 2.56
C HIS A 8 -4.39 -10.61 2.89
N ARG A 9 -3.28 -11.27 2.52
CA ARG A 9 -3.11 -12.69 2.82
C ARG A 9 -3.21 -12.95 4.32
N ARG A 10 -2.48 -12.16 5.13
CA ARG A 10 -2.44 -12.32 6.58
C ARG A 10 -3.79 -12.03 7.23
N LEU A 11 -4.33 -10.82 7.04
CA LEU A 11 -5.50 -10.36 7.78
C LEU A 11 -6.82 -10.94 7.28
N VAL A 12 -6.94 -11.24 5.97
CA VAL A 12 -8.21 -11.66 5.37
C VAL A 12 -8.29 -13.15 5.14
N ILE A 13 -7.17 -13.78 4.73
CA ILE A 13 -7.17 -15.21 4.36
C ILE A 13 -6.70 -16.10 5.51
N GLU A 14 -5.56 -15.79 6.12
CA GLU A 14 -4.94 -16.62 7.16
C GLU A 14 -5.61 -16.39 8.52
N ASP A 15 -5.50 -15.19 9.07
CA ASP A 15 -6.00 -14.87 10.42
C ASP A 15 -7.50 -14.55 10.44
N GLN A 16 -8.09 -14.23 9.31
CA GLN A 16 -9.51 -13.90 9.13
C GLN A 16 -10.03 -12.79 10.08
N VAL A 17 -9.16 -11.90 10.52
CA VAL A 17 -9.51 -10.78 11.43
C VAL A 17 -10.16 -9.61 10.69
N ALA A 18 -9.97 -9.50 9.38
CA ALA A 18 -10.52 -8.45 8.55
C ALA A 18 -11.41 -8.99 7.42
N THR A 19 -12.41 -8.23 7.01
CA THR A 19 -13.20 -8.50 5.79
C THR A 19 -12.53 -7.97 4.55
N GLY A 20 -11.68 -6.95 4.69
CA GLY A 20 -10.90 -6.36 3.63
C GLY A 20 -9.78 -5.48 4.17
N VAL A 21 -8.72 -5.36 3.41
CA VAL A 21 -7.61 -4.45 3.67
C VAL A 21 -7.14 -3.83 2.36
N THR A 22 -6.91 -2.53 2.38
CA THR A 22 -6.34 -1.79 1.26
C THR A 22 -5.19 -0.91 1.72
N SER A 23 -4.35 -0.51 0.79
CA SER A 23 -3.31 0.48 1.05
C SER A 23 -3.25 1.49 -0.10
N SER A 24 -3.00 2.73 0.24
CA SER A 24 -2.92 3.83 -0.71
C SER A 24 -1.83 4.82 -0.31
N MET A 25 -1.42 5.65 -1.25
CA MET A 25 -0.54 6.77 -1.01
C MET A 25 -1.19 8.03 -1.58
N GLY A 26 -1.27 9.08 -0.79
CA GLY A 26 -1.88 10.35 -1.20
C GLY A 26 -1.45 11.53 -0.35
N PRO A 27 -1.84 12.74 -0.72
CA PRO A 27 -2.68 13.12 -1.85
C PRO A 27 -1.94 13.20 -3.19
N GLY A 28 -0.62 13.04 -3.23
CA GLY A 28 0.12 13.08 -4.48
C GLY A 28 1.63 13.01 -4.28
N VAL A 29 2.40 13.26 -5.36
CA VAL A 29 3.87 13.13 -5.35
C VAL A 29 4.59 14.48 -5.23
N ARG A 30 3.87 15.58 -5.33
CA ARG A 30 4.41 16.95 -5.32
C ARG A 30 4.64 17.50 -3.92
N PHE A 31 3.90 16.99 -2.95
CA PHE A 31 3.93 17.37 -1.53
C PHE A 31 4.14 16.12 -0.68
N PRO A 32 4.47 16.29 0.62
CA PRO A 32 4.53 15.17 1.54
C PRO A 32 3.26 14.31 1.44
N ALA A 33 3.43 13.02 1.25
CA ALA A 33 2.34 12.07 1.10
C ALA A 33 2.18 11.22 2.36
N ILE A 34 0.95 10.74 2.58
CA ILE A 34 0.62 9.80 3.64
C ILE A 34 0.48 8.42 2.99
N PHE A 35 1.11 7.41 3.59
CA PHE A 35 0.79 6.02 3.29
C PHE A 35 -0.33 5.58 4.23
N ALA A 36 -1.50 5.28 3.69
CA ALA A 36 -2.67 4.85 4.45
C ALA A 36 -2.88 3.35 4.31
N ILE A 37 -3.27 2.72 5.41
CA ILE A 37 -3.78 1.34 5.44
C ILE A 37 -5.20 1.41 5.99
N ASP A 38 -6.18 0.97 5.20
CA ASP A 38 -7.59 0.92 5.57
C ASP A 38 -7.99 -0.55 5.72
N ALA A 39 -8.60 -0.90 6.85
CA ALA A 39 -9.05 -2.26 7.08
C ALA A 39 -10.38 -2.27 7.85
N THR A 40 -11.22 -3.25 7.53
CA THR A 40 -12.54 -3.42 8.17
C THR A 40 -12.56 -4.70 8.99
N PRO A 41 -12.89 -4.64 10.30
CA PRO A 41 -12.93 -5.82 11.15
C PRO A 41 -13.96 -6.85 10.67
N ARG A 42 -13.62 -8.12 10.82
CA ARG A 42 -14.55 -9.24 10.70
C ARG A 42 -15.03 -9.62 12.10
N SER A 43 -16.32 -9.55 12.35
CA SER A 43 -16.90 -10.02 13.64
C SER A 43 -16.43 -11.44 13.97
N PRO A 44 -16.06 -11.74 15.24
CA PRO A 44 -16.16 -10.90 16.43
C PRO A 44 -14.94 -9.98 16.69
N ASN A 45 -13.95 -9.95 15.79
CA ASN A 45 -12.74 -9.15 15.97
C ASN A 45 -13.04 -7.65 16.00
N THR A 46 -12.18 -6.91 16.67
CA THR A 46 -12.27 -5.48 16.90
C THR A 46 -11.29 -4.71 16.02
N THR A 47 -11.39 -3.37 16.02
CA THR A 47 -10.42 -2.50 15.38
C THR A 47 -9.02 -2.61 16.03
N ALA A 48 -8.95 -2.87 17.33
CA ALA A 48 -7.71 -3.10 18.03
C ALA A 48 -6.99 -4.38 17.57
N ASP A 49 -7.74 -5.44 17.29
CA ASP A 49 -7.17 -6.70 16.77
C ASP A 49 -6.56 -6.48 15.38
N ILE A 50 -7.23 -5.70 14.51
CA ILE A 50 -6.69 -5.33 13.21
C ILE A 50 -5.42 -4.48 13.37
N GLU A 51 -5.45 -3.49 14.23
CA GLU A 51 -4.30 -2.61 14.47
C GLU A 51 -3.08 -3.42 14.88
N ALA A 52 -3.25 -4.34 15.85
CA ALA A 52 -2.20 -5.23 16.29
C ALA A 52 -1.67 -6.13 15.16
N ALA A 53 -2.56 -6.69 14.33
CA ALA A 53 -2.17 -7.53 13.20
C ALA A 53 -1.40 -6.76 12.13
N VAL A 54 -1.80 -5.52 11.84
CA VAL A 54 -1.08 -4.63 10.91
C VAL A 54 0.34 -4.36 11.42
N TYR A 55 0.50 -4.03 12.70
CA TYR A 55 1.84 -3.77 13.25
C TYR A 55 2.71 -5.03 13.26
N ALA A 56 2.14 -6.18 13.58
CA ALA A 56 2.86 -7.45 13.52
C ALA A 56 3.39 -7.74 12.09
N GLU A 57 2.60 -7.42 11.06
CA GLU A 57 3.04 -7.61 9.68
C GLU A 57 4.11 -6.59 9.25
N LEU A 58 4.00 -5.33 9.68
CA LEU A 58 5.04 -4.32 9.44
C LEU A 58 6.36 -4.70 10.13
N ASP A 59 6.30 -5.22 11.34
CA ASP A 59 7.48 -5.72 12.05
C ASP A 59 8.05 -6.99 11.41
N SER A 60 7.20 -7.85 10.88
CA SER A 60 7.62 -9.00 10.07
C SER A 60 8.38 -8.52 8.82
N LEU A 61 7.90 -7.49 8.14
CA LEU A 61 8.53 -6.93 6.95
C LEU A 61 9.91 -6.32 7.23
N ARG A 62 10.12 -5.75 8.42
CA ARG A 62 11.44 -5.27 8.87
C ARG A 62 12.42 -6.42 9.09
N ARG A 63 11.97 -7.51 9.74
CA ARG A 63 12.82 -8.68 10.04
C ARG A 63 13.06 -9.57 8.83
N THR A 64 12.06 -9.68 7.97
CA THR A 64 12.08 -10.56 6.80
C THR A 64 11.61 -9.77 5.58
N PRO A 65 12.53 -9.08 4.90
CA PRO A 65 12.23 -8.37 3.66
C PRO A 65 11.60 -9.28 2.60
N PRO A 66 10.96 -8.73 1.59
CA PRO A 66 10.36 -9.54 0.53
C PRO A 66 11.43 -10.36 -0.19
N SER A 67 11.10 -11.62 -0.50
CA SER A 67 11.95 -12.45 -1.34
C SER A 67 11.99 -11.92 -2.78
N GLU A 68 13.03 -12.28 -3.54
CA GLU A 68 13.11 -11.89 -4.95
C GLU A 68 11.89 -12.38 -5.76
N ARG A 69 11.35 -13.55 -5.44
CA ARG A 69 10.12 -14.05 -6.05
C ARG A 69 8.91 -13.16 -5.77
N GLU A 70 8.79 -12.62 -4.56
CA GLU A 70 7.72 -11.67 -4.22
C GLU A 70 7.90 -10.34 -4.95
N LEU A 71 9.13 -9.81 -4.98
CA LEU A 71 9.45 -8.59 -5.72
C LEU A 71 9.15 -8.75 -7.21
N GLN A 72 9.61 -9.83 -7.83
CA GLN A 72 9.37 -10.07 -9.24
C GLN A 72 7.87 -10.18 -9.56
N ARG A 73 7.10 -10.85 -8.71
CA ARG A 73 5.64 -10.90 -8.88
C ARG A 73 5.00 -9.52 -8.82
N ILE A 74 5.45 -8.67 -7.89
CA ILE A 74 4.94 -7.30 -7.75
C ILE A 74 5.35 -6.45 -8.95
N ARG A 75 6.60 -6.55 -9.41
CA ARG A 75 7.09 -5.87 -10.62
C ARG A 75 6.22 -6.24 -11.81
N ASN A 76 6.03 -7.52 -12.10
CA ASN A 76 5.20 -8.00 -13.21
C ASN A 76 3.76 -7.47 -13.12
N GLN A 77 3.18 -7.42 -11.92
CA GLN A 77 1.82 -6.92 -11.72
C GLN A 77 1.71 -5.41 -11.98
N LEU A 78 2.70 -4.63 -11.54
CA LEU A 78 2.75 -3.19 -11.74
C LEU A 78 3.02 -2.85 -13.22
N GLU A 79 3.93 -3.55 -13.87
CA GLU A 79 4.22 -3.40 -15.31
C GLU A 79 2.98 -3.71 -16.16
N ALA A 80 2.31 -4.84 -15.89
CA ALA A 80 1.07 -5.17 -16.58
C ALA A 80 -0.03 -4.12 -16.33
N GLY A 81 -0.06 -3.52 -15.14
CA GLY A 81 -0.95 -2.39 -14.83
C GLY A 81 -0.63 -1.14 -15.65
N GLU A 82 0.66 -0.83 -15.79
CA GLU A 82 1.13 0.30 -16.58
C GLU A 82 0.79 0.14 -18.08
N ILE A 83 1.09 -1.03 -18.64
CA ILE A 83 0.75 -1.34 -20.03
C ILE A 83 -0.75 -1.13 -20.29
N ARG A 84 -1.62 -1.62 -19.39
CA ARG A 84 -3.07 -1.43 -19.52
C ARG A 84 -3.49 0.03 -19.44
N ARG A 85 -2.86 0.84 -18.56
CA ARG A 85 -3.14 2.27 -18.45
C ARG A 85 -2.76 3.04 -19.72
N LEU A 86 -1.63 2.68 -20.32
CA LEU A 86 -1.12 3.33 -21.54
C LEU A 86 -1.81 2.83 -22.82
N ALA A 87 -2.54 1.71 -22.77
CA ALA A 87 -3.18 1.10 -23.93
C ALA A 87 -4.40 1.89 -24.47
N SER A 88 -4.96 2.83 -23.69
CA SER A 88 -6.06 3.68 -24.16
C SER A 88 -5.61 5.13 -24.35
N ASN A 89 -6.20 5.82 -25.34
CA ASN A 89 -5.90 7.25 -25.59
C ASN A 89 -6.16 8.11 -24.35
N PHE A 90 -7.25 7.85 -23.63
CA PHE A 90 -7.56 8.56 -22.39
C PHE A 90 -6.51 8.28 -21.31
N GLY A 91 -6.17 7.02 -21.09
CA GLY A 91 -5.15 6.63 -20.12
C GLY A 91 -3.79 7.23 -20.42
N LEU A 92 -3.38 7.18 -21.69
CA LEU A 92 -2.13 7.80 -22.15
C LEU A 92 -2.15 9.33 -21.92
N ALA A 93 -3.19 10.02 -22.37
CA ALA A 93 -3.31 11.45 -22.18
C ALA A 93 -3.30 11.86 -20.70
N PHE A 94 -4.02 11.10 -19.85
CA PHE A 94 -4.03 11.33 -18.40
C PHE A 94 -2.63 11.16 -17.80
N GLN A 95 -1.92 10.07 -18.12
CA GLN A 95 -0.57 9.83 -17.60
C GLN A 95 0.45 10.87 -18.06
N LEU A 96 0.41 11.28 -19.32
CA LEU A 96 1.29 12.35 -19.84
C LEU A 96 1.01 13.68 -19.12
N SER A 97 -0.26 14.02 -18.95
CA SER A 97 -0.67 15.24 -18.24
C SER A 97 -0.27 15.22 -16.76
N ALA A 98 -0.49 14.09 -16.10
CA ALA A 98 -0.10 13.91 -14.70
C ALA A 98 1.42 14.00 -14.51
N SER A 99 2.20 13.40 -15.40
CA SER A 99 3.66 13.47 -15.37
C SER A 99 4.16 14.89 -15.64
N ALA A 100 3.62 15.58 -16.63
CA ALA A 100 3.95 16.98 -16.89
C ALA A 100 3.62 17.88 -15.69
N SER A 101 2.45 17.70 -15.08
CA SER A 101 2.03 18.47 -13.92
C SER A 101 2.87 18.19 -12.66
N ASN A 102 3.18 16.93 -12.36
CA ASN A 102 3.85 16.53 -11.13
C ASN A 102 5.37 16.70 -11.19
N PHE A 103 5.98 16.45 -12.35
CA PHE A 103 7.43 16.40 -12.53
C PHE A 103 7.99 17.43 -13.51
N GLY A 104 7.12 18.18 -14.17
CA GLY A 104 7.54 19.17 -15.19
C GLY A 104 7.90 18.56 -16.54
N ASP A 105 7.90 17.24 -16.68
CA ASP A 105 8.24 16.54 -17.93
C ASP A 105 7.36 15.29 -18.12
N TRP A 106 6.58 15.30 -19.20
CA TRP A 106 5.72 14.18 -19.57
C TRP A 106 6.49 12.88 -19.88
N ARG A 107 7.76 12.98 -20.27
CA ARG A 107 8.62 11.83 -20.58
C ARG A 107 8.85 10.93 -19.39
N THR A 108 8.71 11.46 -18.16
CA THR A 108 8.83 10.67 -16.92
C THR A 108 7.80 9.55 -16.83
N THR A 109 6.72 9.61 -17.61
CA THR A 109 5.75 8.52 -17.74
C THR A 109 6.42 7.21 -18.16
N PHE A 110 7.34 7.26 -19.11
CA PHE A 110 7.97 6.06 -19.67
C PHE A 110 9.12 5.48 -18.83
N GLY A 111 9.63 6.24 -17.87
CA GLY A 111 10.69 5.77 -16.96
C GLY A 111 10.20 4.97 -15.74
N PHE A 112 8.91 4.66 -15.64
CA PHE A 112 8.36 3.97 -14.48
C PHE A 112 8.91 2.55 -14.33
N THR A 113 8.90 1.78 -15.40
CA THR A 113 9.38 0.38 -15.42
C THR A 113 10.86 0.28 -15.06
N ASP A 114 11.70 1.18 -15.59
CA ASP A 114 13.13 1.20 -15.30
C ASP A 114 13.39 1.47 -13.82
N ARG A 115 12.69 2.47 -13.24
CA ARG A 115 12.79 2.75 -11.80
C ARG A 115 12.27 1.59 -10.94
N LEU A 116 11.22 0.90 -11.38
CA LEU A 116 10.67 -0.23 -10.66
C LEU A 116 11.65 -1.42 -10.64
N ALA A 117 12.39 -1.62 -11.73
CA ALA A 117 13.39 -2.69 -11.84
C ALA A 117 14.55 -2.52 -10.85
N THR A 118 14.86 -1.30 -10.44
CA THR A 118 15.97 -1.02 -9.49
C THR A 118 15.57 -1.19 -8.02
N VAL A 119 14.28 -1.39 -7.69
CA VAL A 119 13.85 -1.55 -6.30
C VAL A 119 14.25 -2.91 -5.76
N GLU A 120 15.01 -2.95 -4.68
CA GLU A 120 15.48 -4.14 -4.01
C GLU A 120 14.75 -4.41 -2.68
N ALA A 121 14.91 -5.62 -2.15
CA ALA A 121 14.32 -6.01 -0.86
C ALA A 121 14.81 -5.12 0.29
N GLU A 122 16.06 -4.70 0.22
CA GLU A 122 16.68 -3.81 1.19
C GLU A 122 16.07 -2.40 1.18
N ASP A 123 15.64 -1.90 0.01
CA ASP A 123 14.93 -0.61 -0.07
C ASP A 123 13.59 -0.69 0.66
N VAL A 124 12.89 -1.81 0.53
CA VAL A 124 11.63 -2.03 1.25
C VAL A 124 11.86 -2.05 2.75
N ARG A 125 12.88 -2.77 3.22
CA ARG A 125 13.26 -2.81 4.64
C ARG A 125 13.59 -1.41 5.16
N ARG A 126 14.49 -0.69 4.50
CA ARG A 126 14.93 0.66 4.85
C ARG A 126 13.77 1.65 4.93
N VAL A 127 12.84 1.62 3.97
CA VAL A 127 11.64 2.48 3.96
C VAL A 127 10.73 2.10 5.13
N THR A 128 10.54 0.81 5.39
CA THR A 128 9.71 0.33 6.50
C THR A 128 10.28 0.77 7.85
N GLU A 129 11.57 0.63 8.06
CA GLU A 129 12.24 1.07 9.28
C GLU A 129 12.15 2.58 9.50
N ARG A 130 12.28 3.36 8.43
CA ARG A 130 12.30 4.82 8.50
C ARG A 130 10.92 5.45 8.71
N PHE A 131 9.89 4.94 8.07
CA PHE A 131 8.60 5.63 7.99
C PHE A 131 7.48 4.99 8.81
N PHE A 132 7.50 3.67 9.04
CA PHE A 132 6.44 3.01 9.80
C PHE A 132 6.77 2.89 11.29
N THR A 133 7.15 4.00 11.91
CA THR A 133 7.46 4.07 13.34
C THR A 133 6.27 4.61 14.14
N PRO A 134 6.21 4.40 15.47
CA PRO A 134 5.14 4.95 16.31
C PRO A 134 4.98 6.47 16.19
N GLU A 135 6.09 7.21 15.99
CA GLU A 135 6.13 8.66 15.92
C GLU A 135 5.56 9.20 14.59
N HIS A 136 5.55 8.38 13.54
CA HIS A 136 5.09 8.75 12.21
C HIS A 136 3.71 8.19 11.87
N ARG A 137 2.92 7.78 12.86
CA ARG A 137 1.61 7.21 12.62
C ARG A 137 0.47 8.01 13.22
N THR A 138 -0.67 7.95 12.56
CA THR A 138 -1.96 8.38 13.08
C THR A 138 -2.96 7.25 12.87
N VAL A 139 -3.75 6.92 13.89
CA VAL A 139 -4.80 5.91 13.80
C VAL A 139 -6.15 6.60 13.93
N ALA A 140 -7.04 6.34 12.98
CA ALA A 140 -8.42 6.79 13.02
C ALA A 140 -9.33 5.56 13.04
N THR A 141 -10.24 5.49 14.00
CA THR A 141 -11.16 4.37 14.18
C THR A 141 -12.60 4.85 14.09
N LEU A 142 -13.38 4.23 13.20
CA LEU A 142 -14.82 4.45 13.13
C LEU A 142 -15.52 3.39 13.97
N VAL A 143 -16.27 3.83 14.98
CA VAL A 143 -17.10 2.97 15.84
C VAL A 143 -18.58 3.27 15.64
N ARG A 144 -19.43 2.24 15.79
CA ARG A 144 -20.89 2.44 15.74
C ARG A 144 -21.34 3.12 17.04
N PRO A 145 -22.27 4.09 16.97
CA PRO A 145 -22.79 4.79 18.16
C PRO A 145 -23.36 3.84 19.23
N ASP A 146 -24.02 2.77 18.81
CA ASP A 146 -24.65 1.79 19.71
C ASP A 146 -23.67 1.00 20.60
N SER A 147 -22.40 0.99 20.22
CA SER A 147 -21.34 0.37 21.06
C SER A 147 -20.89 1.27 22.22
N VAL A 148 -21.32 2.51 22.25
CA VAL A 148 -20.96 3.51 23.30
C VAL A 148 -22.04 3.60 24.38
N ALA A 149 -23.27 3.14 24.12
CA ALA A 149 -24.42 3.22 25.04
C ALA A 149 -24.42 2.17 26.17
N GLY A 150 -23.40 1.33 26.24
CA GLY A 150 -23.27 0.23 27.24
C GLY A 150 -22.21 0.46 28.32
N ARG A 151 -22.00 1.71 28.75
CA ARG A 151 -21.19 2.04 29.94
C ARG A 151 -21.97 2.83 30.96
#